data_5326fa666e1515098df2e0a254ec763d
#
_entry.id   5326fa666e1515098df2e0a254ec763d
#
_cell.length_a   1.000
_cell.length_b   1.000
_cell.length_c   1.000
_cell.angle_alpha   90.00
_cell.angle_beta   90.00
_cell.angle_gamma   90.00
#
_symmetry.space_group_name_H-M   'P 1'
#
loop_
_entity.id
_entity.type
_entity.pdbx_description
1 polymer ?
#
loop_
_entity_poly.entity_id
_entity_poly.type
_entity_poly.pdbx_seq_one_letter_code
_entity_poly.pdbx_strand_id
1 'polypeptide(L)'
;MKKVNLLIIGFAAILTSCNQYQAKTVKLDNMVDSLNYTLGLANGSGMKQYYLQNDSTGEAMAVLLDAINDAYSAADSETPNELFELGKQIGSSFKAQEIEGLIGEKDLEFNLELVMQGIINGLNAYEKGMQGEEARTYFQTSIEELRAAAISAATETTETTEPAAAE
;
A
#
# COMPACT_ATOMS: atom_id res chain seq x y z
N MET A 1 23.59 55.02 18.40
CA MET A 1 22.31 54.36 18.44
C MET A 1 22.12 53.60 17.16
N LYS A 2 22.70 52.45 17.04
CA LYS A 2 22.55 51.46 15.94
C LYS A 2 23.20 50.19 16.51
N LYS A 3 22.41 49.12 16.74
CA LYS A 3 22.84 47.72 16.95
C LYS A 3 21.86 46.99 17.83
N VAL A 4 20.62 46.77 17.37
CA VAL A 4 19.75 45.72 17.93
C VAL A 4 18.81 45.29 16.80
N ASN A 5 19.26 44.57 15.78
CA ASN A 5 18.40 43.91 14.80
C ASN A 5 19.12 42.75 14.11
N LEU A 6 19.69 41.83 14.89
CA LEU A 6 20.33 40.64 14.27
C LEU A 6 20.24 39.43 15.16
N LEU A 7 19.06 39.09 15.70
CA LEU A 7 18.95 37.89 16.55
C LEU A 7 17.55 37.23 16.52
N ILE A 8 16.80 37.28 15.40
CA ILE A 8 15.49 36.60 15.27
C ILE A 8 15.39 35.76 13.97
N ILE A 9 16.48 35.30 13.40
CA ILE A 9 16.43 34.44 12.19
C ILE A 9 17.02 33.04 12.48
N GLY A 10 17.08 32.61 13.72
CA GLY A 10 17.74 31.34 14.09
C GLY A 10 16.82 30.24 14.62
N PHE A 11 15.50 30.36 14.63
CA PHE A 11 14.64 29.38 15.34
C PHE A 11 13.52 28.75 14.53
N ALA A 12 13.51 28.87 13.23
CA ALA A 12 12.45 28.31 12.38
C ALA A 12 12.83 27.01 11.63
N ALA A 13 13.97 26.38 11.94
CA ALA A 13 14.47 25.24 11.15
C ALA A 13 14.48 23.89 11.88
N ILE A 14 13.79 23.71 13.00
CA ILE A 14 13.87 22.46 13.78
C ILE A 14 12.52 21.71 13.83
N LEU A 15 11.51 22.06 13.06
CA LEU A 15 10.23 21.36 13.05
C LEU A 15 9.92 20.54 11.78
N THR A 16 10.91 20.23 10.95
CA THR A 16 10.67 19.45 9.72
C THR A 16 11.06 17.98 9.81
N SER A 17 11.34 17.44 11.00
CA SER A 17 11.80 16.05 11.16
C SER A 17 10.71 15.03 11.51
N CYS A 18 9.43 15.40 11.62
CA CYS A 18 8.39 14.48 12.08
C CYS A 18 7.31 14.10 11.05
N ASN A 19 7.54 14.25 9.74
CA ASN A 19 6.45 14.05 8.77
C ASN A 19 6.86 13.26 7.51
N GLN A 20 7.66 12.21 7.67
CA GLN A 20 8.05 11.36 6.53
C GLN A 20 6.84 10.61 5.96
N TYR A 21 5.90 10.18 6.81
CA TYR A 21 4.74 9.38 6.42
C TYR A 21 3.42 10.10 6.71
N GLN A 22 3.02 10.97 5.79
CA GLN A 22 1.78 11.72 5.93
C GLN A 22 0.63 11.12 5.13
N ALA A 23 -0.55 11.07 5.75
CA ALA A 23 -1.78 10.77 5.05
C ALA A 23 -2.14 11.88 4.06
N LYS A 24 -2.46 11.50 2.83
CA LYS A 24 -2.86 12.44 1.77
C LYS A 24 -3.89 11.83 0.83
N THR A 25 -4.63 12.68 0.17
CA THR A 25 -5.49 12.26 -0.94
C THR A 25 -4.64 11.82 -2.12
N VAL A 26 -4.96 10.67 -2.70
CA VAL A 26 -4.36 10.17 -3.94
C VAL A 26 -5.33 10.30 -5.10
N LYS A 27 -4.79 10.44 -6.30
CA LYS A 27 -5.56 10.35 -7.54
C LYS A 27 -5.49 8.91 -8.03
N LEU A 28 -6.64 8.32 -8.28
CA LEU A 28 -6.78 6.97 -8.81
C LEU A 28 -7.36 7.08 -10.20
N ASP A 29 -6.56 6.81 -11.21
CA ASP A 29 -6.93 7.06 -12.60
C ASP A 29 -7.67 5.87 -13.24
N ASN A 30 -7.55 4.67 -12.68
CA ASN A 30 -8.14 3.45 -13.20
C ASN A 30 -8.41 2.42 -12.07
N MET A 31 -8.98 1.28 -12.45
CA MET A 31 -9.29 0.19 -11.52
C MET A 31 -8.03 -0.41 -10.89
N VAL A 32 -6.94 -0.57 -11.64
CA VAL A 32 -5.69 -1.15 -11.11
C VAL A 32 -5.09 -0.24 -10.04
N ASP A 33 -5.11 1.08 -10.24
CA ASP A 33 -4.70 2.05 -9.22
C ASP A 33 -5.56 1.93 -7.97
N SER A 34 -6.89 1.78 -8.15
CA SER A 34 -7.83 1.60 -7.03
C SER A 34 -7.55 0.31 -6.27
N LEU A 35 -7.26 -0.79 -6.95
CA LEU A 35 -6.90 -2.07 -6.33
C LEU A 35 -5.59 -1.96 -5.53
N ASN A 36 -4.54 -1.38 -6.10
CA ASN A 36 -3.27 -1.16 -5.39
C ASN A 36 -3.47 -0.31 -4.13
N TYR A 37 -4.15 0.82 -4.25
CA TYR A 37 -4.42 1.70 -3.13
C TYR A 37 -5.26 1.04 -2.04
N THR A 38 -6.34 0.34 -2.41
CA THR A 38 -7.25 -0.31 -1.44
C THR A 38 -6.63 -1.53 -0.78
N LEU A 39 -5.75 -2.27 -1.46
CA LEU A 39 -4.92 -3.30 -0.84
C LEU A 39 -4.10 -2.69 0.31
N GLY A 40 -3.41 -1.58 0.05
CA GLY A 40 -2.64 -0.88 1.07
C GLY A 40 -3.51 -0.35 2.21
N LEU A 41 -4.63 0.29 1.90
CA LEU A 41 -5.52 0.90 2.87
C LEU A 41 -6.15 -0.12 3.82
N ALA A 42 -6.61 -1.26 3.29
CA ALA A 42 -7.18 -2.36 4.09
C ALA A 42 -6.12 -2.96 5.03
N ASN A 43 -4.90 -3.20 4.54
CA ASN A 43 -3.79 -3.70 5.34
C ASN A 43 -3.38 -2.68 6.42
N GLY A 44 -3.19 -1.41 6.06
CA GLY A 44 -2.83 -0.35 6.99
C GLY A 44 -3.85 -0.16 8.12
N SER A 45 -5.13 -0.23 7.81
CA SER A 45 -6.21 -0.17 8.81
C SER A 45 -6.16 -1.37 9.77
N GLY A 46 -5.90 -2.57 9.25
CA GLY A 46 -5.72 -3.77 10.08
C GLY A 46 -4.48 -3.66 10.98
N MET A 47 -3.34 -3.24 10.44
CA MET A 47 -2.11 -3.05 11.21
C MET A 47 -2.29 -2.02 12.33
N LYS A 48 -2.97 -0.89 12.06
CA LYS A 48 -3.29 0.09 13.07
C LYS A 48 -4.08 -0.53 14.22
N GLN A 49 -5.10 -1.30 13.90
CA GLN A 49 -5.97 -1.91 14.90
C GLN A 49 -5.24 -2.93 15.78
N TYR A 50 -4.30 -3.70 15.24
CA TYR A 50 -3.66 -4.78 15.98
C TYR A 50 -2.32 -4.39 16.62
N TYR A 51 -1.50 -3.59 15.93
CA TYR A 51 -0.11 -3.35 16.35
C TYR A 51 0.14 -1.93 16.84
N LEU A 52 -0.65 -0.95 16.41
CA LEU A 52 -0.36 0.47 16.65
C LEU A 52 -1.46 1.18 17.47
N GLN A 53 -2.28 0.45 18.22
CA GLN A 53 -3.36 1.04 19.04
C GLN A 53 -2.84 2.07 20.04
N ASN A 54 -1.65 1.86 20.58
CA ASN A 54 -1.03 2.69 21.61
C ASN A 54 0.11 3.57 21.07
N ASP A 55 0.35 3.58 19.77
CA ASP A 55 1.37 4.44 19.17
C ASP A 55 0.85 5.89 19.06
N SER A 56 1.15 6.68 20.08
CA SER A 56 0.79 8.10 20.12
C SER A 56 1.84 9.01 19.50
N THR A 57 3.05 8.51 19.24
CA THR A 57 4.20 9.27 18.72
C THR A 57 4.39 9.10 17.21
N GLY A 58 3.89 8.02 16.64
CA GLY A 58 4.16 7.63 15.25
C GLY A 58 5.52 6.94 15.06
N GLU A 59 6.27 6.68 16.13
CA GLU A 59 7.58 6.01 16.04
C GLU A 59 7.43 4.56 15.59
N ALA A 60 6.48 3.82 16.13
CA ALA A 60 6.22 2.44 15.75
C ALA A 60 5.72 2.33 14.30
N MET A 61 4.91 3.28 13.85
CA MET A 61 4.49 3.39 12.46
C MET A 61 5.68 3.63 11.53
N ALA A 62 6.61 4.52 11.90
CA ALA A 62 7.80 4.79 11.09
C ALA A 62 8.68 3.53 10.98
N VAL A 63 8.94 2.82 12.08
CA VAL A 63 9.71 1.56 12.07
C VAL A 63 9.09 0.52 11.15
N LEU A 64 7.77 0.35 11.20
CA LEU A 64 7.05 -0.59 10.33
C LEU A 64 7.18 -0.22 8.85
N LEU A 65 6.96 1.06 8.51
CA LEU A 65 7.01 1.52 7.12
C LEU A 65 8.43 1.51 6.55
N ASP A 66 9.43 1.86 7.35
CA ASP A 66 10.84 1.74 6.97
C ASP A 66 11.20 0.26 6.70
N ALA A 67 10.79 -0.65 7.59
CA ALA A 67 11.04 -2.09 7.40
C ALA A 67 10.36 -2.67 6.15
N ILE A 68 9.16 -2.20 5.79
CA ILE A 68 8.49 -2.59 4.54
C ILE A 68 9.32 -2.14 3.34
N ASN A 69 9.77 -0.89 3.32
CA ASN A 69 10.59 -0.33 2.23
C ASN A 69 11.95 -1.03 2.12
N ASP A 70 12.61 -1.29 3.25
CA ASP A 70 13.91 -1.96 3.30
C ASP A 70 13.79 -3.39 2.74
N ALA A 71 12.79 -4.14 3.17
CA ALA A 71 12.57 -5.50 2.68
C ALA A 71 12.17 -5.54 1.20
N TYR A 72 11.36 -4.60 0.74
CA TYR A 72 11.04 -4.47 -0.67
C TYR A 72 12.29 -4.19 -1.51
N SER A 73 13.18 -3.34 -1.01
CA SER A 73 14.45 -2.99 -1.67
C SER A 73 15.55 -4.03 -1.49
N ALA A 74 15.29 -5.14 -0.78
CA ALA A 74 16.26 -6.17 -0.37
C ALA A 74 17.43 -5.58 0.45
N ALA A 75 17.19 -4.53 1.23
CA ALA A 75 18.16 -3.96 2.15
C ALA A 75 18.29 -4.82 3.42
N ASP A 76 19.53 -5.02 3.88
CA ASP A 76 19.79 -5.65 5.17
C ASP A 76 19.59 -4.64 6.30
N SER A 77 18.85 -4.99 7.34
CA SER A 77 18.70 -4.20 8.54
C SER A 77 19.05 -5.00 9.79
N GLU A 78 19.79 -4.39 10.70
CA GLU A 78 20.31 -5.01 11.92
C GLU A 78 19.39 -4.83 13.16
N THR A 79 18.20 -4.22 13.01
CA THR A 79 17.35 -3.89 14.16
C THR A 79 16.24 -4.93 14.36
N PRO A 80 16.41 -5.94 15.20
CA PRO A 80 15.37 -6.94 15.44
C PRO A 80 14.32 -6.39 16.41
N ASN A 81 13.12 -6.12 15.90
CA ASN A 81 11.92 -6.00 16.70
C ASN A 81 10.72 -6.60 15.94
N GLU A 82 9.62 -6.85 16.65
CA GLU A 82 8.44 -7.51 16.08
C GLU A 82 7.85 -6.74 14.89
N LEU A 83 7.79 -5.41 14.96
CA LEU A 83 7.30 -4.56 13.88
C LEU A 83 8.23 -4.56 12.67
N PHE A 84 9.53 -4.63 12.92
CA PHE A 84 10.53 -4.75 11.87
C PHE A 84 10.40 -6.08 11.11
N GLU A 85 10.24 -7.20 11.82
CA GLU A 85 10.03 -8.51 11.19
C GLU A 85 8.69 -8.57 10.42
N LEU A 86 7.63 -7.96 10.94
CA LEU A 86 6.36 -7.80 10.24
C LEU A 86 6.56 -6.98 8.95
N GLY A 87 7.25 -5.86 9.03
CA GLY A 87 7.55 -5.01 7.87
C GLY A 87 8.36 -5.75 6.80
N LYS A 88 9.37 -6.52 7.20
CA LYS A 88 10.14 -7.38 6.29
C LYS A 88 9.27 -8.40 5.56
N GLN A 89 8.36 -9.06 6.28
CA GLN A 89 7.44 -10.02 5.68
C GLN A 89 6.53 -9.36 4.64
N ILE A 90 5.98 -8.20 4.96
CA ILE A 90 5.11 -7.42 4.06
C ILE A 90 5.89 -6.96 2.84
N GLY A 91 7.06 -6.35 3.03
CA GLY A 91 7.90 -5.86 1.93
C GLY A 91 8.35 -6.96 0.99
N SER A 92 8.70 -8.13 1.52
CA SER A 92 9.02 -9.32 0.70
C SER A 92 7.81 -9.81 -0.10
N SER A 93 6.61 -9.77 0.47
CA SER A 93 5.38 -10.09 -0.24
C SER A 93 5.09 -9.09 -1.37
N PHE A 94 5.33 -7.81 -1.16
CA PHE A 94 5.19 -6.79 -2.21
C PHE A 94 6.20 -6.97 -3.34
N LYS A 95 7.43 -7.37 -3.00
CA LYS A 95 8.43 -7.69 -4.02
C LYS A 95 8.03 -8.88 -4.87
N ALA A 96 7.40 -9.90 -4.30
CA ALA A 96 6.84 -11.01 -5.06
C ALA A 96 5.71 -10.54 -5.99
N GLN A 97 4.81 -9.69 -5.52
CA GLN A 97 3.71 -9.14 -6.34
C GLN A 97 4.21 -8.23 -7.48
N GLU A 98 5.33 -7.54 -7.33
CA GLU A 98 5.94 -6.79 -8.44
C GLU A 98 6.34 -7.72 -9.60
N ILE A 99 6.73 -8.95 -9.31
CA ILE A 99 7.16 -9.93 -10.30
C ILE A 99 5.98 -10.71 -10.89
N GLU A 100 5.03 -11.09 -10.04
CA GLU A 100 3.92 -11.99 -10.36
C GLU A 100 2.64 -11.27 -10.78
N GLY A 101 2.58 -9.95 -10.60
CA GLY A 101 1.39 -9.12 -10.71
C GLY A 101 0.64 -9.00 -9.37
N LEU A 102 -0.26 -8.02 -9.28
CA LEU A 102 -1.09 -7.80 -8.11
C LEU A 102 -1.88 -9.07 -7.79
N ILE A 103 -1.70 -9.61 -6.57
CA ILE A 103 -2.30 -10.88 -6.10
C ILE A 103 -2.03 -12.10 -7.00
N GLY A 104 -0.90 -12.10 -7.74
CA GLY A 104 -0.53 -13.16 -8.68
C GLY A 104 -1.19 -13.09 -10.06
N GLU A 105 -1.93 -12.02 -10.34
CA GLU A 105 -2.56 -11.78 -11.63
C GLU A 105 -1.65 -10.90 -12.49
N LYS A 106 -0.99 -11.51 -13.48
CA LYS A 106 0.04 -10.84 -14.32
C LYS A 106 -0.47 -9.64 -15.11
N ASP A 107 -1.75 -9.61 -15.41
CA ASP A 107 -2.39 -8.51 -16.13
C ASP A 107 -2.72 -7.32 -15.23
N LEU A 108 -2.54 -7.46 -13.91
CA LEU A 108 -2.72 -6.41 -12.92
C LEU A 108 -1.36 -5.92 -12.43
N GLU A 109 -0.95 -4.76 -12.90
CA GLU A 109 0.33 -4.16 -12.51
C GLU A 109 0.35 -3.81 -11.02
N PHE A 110 1.39 -4.25 -10.30
CA PHE A 110 1.62 -3.87 -8.91
C PHE A 110 2.27 -2.49 -8.84
N ASN A 111 1.64 -1.57 -8.12
CA ASN A 111 2.14 -0.21 -7.91
C ASN A 111 2.46 0.03 -6.44
N LEU A 112 3.75 -0.06 -6.09
CA LEU A 112 4.22 0.10 -4.72
C LEU A 112 3.84 1.44 -4.11
N GLU A 113 3.94 2.54 -4.87
CA GLU A 113 3.65 3.89 -4.35
C GLU A 113 2.19 4.00 -3.89
N LEU A 114 1.25 3.48 -4.67
CA LEU A 114 -0.16 3.47 -4.31
C LEU A 114 -0.45 2.56 -3.12
N VAL A 115 0.15 1.37 -3.08
CA VAL A 115 0.00 0.44 -1.95
C VAL A 115 0.57 1.07 -0.67
N MET A 116 1.77 1.63 -0.71
CA MET A 116 2.38 2.30 0.45
C MET A 116 1.56 3.51 0.90
N GLN A 117 1.04 4.33 -0.03
CA GLN A 117 0.18 5.45 0.36
C GLN A 117 -1.14 4.97 0.98
N GLY A 118 -1.69 3.86 0.49
CA GLY A 118 -2.84 3.22 1.10
C GLY A 118 -2.55 2.77 2.54
N ILE A 119 -1.41 2.10 2.77
CA ILE A 119 -0.98 1.69 4.11
C ILE A 119 -0.84 2.91 5.03
N ILE A 120 -0.15 3.96 4.58
CA ILE A 120 0.05 5.20 5.34
C ILE A 120 -1.30 5.82 5.72
N ASN A 121 -2.23 5.90 4.78
CA ASN A 121 -3.56 6.44 5.04
C ASN A 121 -4.34 5.57 6.03
N GLY A 122 -4.26 4.25 5.91
CA GLY A 122 -4.88 3.31 6.85
C GLY A 122 -4.31 3.42 8.26
N LEU A 123 -2.98 3.45 8.39
CA LEU A 123 -2.28 3.61 9.67
C LEU A 123 -2.60 4.95 10.36
N ASN A 124 -2.81 6.00 9.58
CA ASN A 124 -3.20 7.32 10.09
C ASN A 124 -4.70 7.46 10.35
N ALA A 125 -5.52 6.45 10.01
CA ALA A 125 -6.99 6.55 10.02
C ALA A 125 -7.49 7.78 9.24
N TYR A 126 -6.99 7.94 8.02
CA TYR A 126 -7.30 9.09 7.17
C TYR A 126 -8.78 9.09 6.76
N GLU A 127 -9.51 10.13 7.17
CA GLU A 127 -10.97 10.17 7.03
C GLU A 127 -11.47 10.63 5.65
N LYS A 128 -10.58 11.19 4.81
CA LYS A 128 -10.98 11.67 3.48
C LYS A 128 -10.83 10.56 2.45
N GLY A 129 -11.94 10.05 1.97
CA GLY A 129 -12.01 8.97 0.99
C GLY A 129 -12.49 7.65 1.60
N MET A 130 -12.12 6.55 0.95
CA MET A 130 -12.54 5.20 1.34
C MET A 130 -11.95 4.81 2.70
N GLN A 131 -12.75 4.19 3.55
CA GLN A 131 -12.31 3.68 4.86
C GLN A 131 -11.79 2.24 4.74
N GLY A 132 -11.04 1.78 5.73
CA GLY A 132 -10.36 0.48 5.67
C GLY A 132 -11.30 -0.71 5.43
N GLU A 133 -12.49 -0.73 6.03
CA GLU A 133 -13.48 -1.79 5.82
C GLU A 133 -14.11 -1.71 4.42
N GLU A 134 -14.42 -0.50 3.95
CA GLU A 134 -14.89 -0.26 2.59
C GLU A 134 -13.82 -0.65 1.56
N ALA A 135 -12.56 -0.30 1.82
CA ALA A 135 -11.42 -0.69 0.98
C ALA A 135 -11.27 -2.20 0.87
N ARG A 136 -11.45 -2.92 1.99
CA ARG A 136 -11.43 -4.39 2.01
C ARG A 136 -12.53 -4.97 1.15
N THR A 137 -13.76 -4.50 1.34
CA THR A 137 -14.92 -4.95 0.57
C THR A 137 -14.73 -4.66 -0.92
N TYR A 138 -14.33 -3.44 -1.26
CA TYR A 138 -14.06 -3.05 -2.64
C TYR A 138 -13.01 -3.96 -3.28
N PHE A 139 -11.88 -4.17 -2.59
CA PHE A 139 -10.81 -5.02 -3.10
C PHE A 139 -11.28 -6.45 -3.36
N GLN A 140 -11.95 -7.07 -2.38
CA GLN A 140 -12.45 -8.44 -2.51
C GLN A 140 -13.45 -8.58 -3.65
N THR A 141 -14.45 -7.72 -3.71
CA THR A 141 -15.48 -7.75 -4.76
C THR A 141 -14.87 -7.55 -6.15
N SER A 142 -13.97 -6.58 -6.30
CA SER A 142 -13.32 -6.32 -7.60
C SER A 142 -12.47 -7.50 -8.08
N ILE A 143 -11.77 -8.17 -7.17
CA ILE A 143 -11.00 -9.37 -7.53
C ILE A 143 -11.90 -10.54 -7.93
N GLU A 144 -13.03 -10.75 -7.23
CA GLU A 144 -14.01 -11.78 -7.57
C GLU A 144 -14.62 -11.52 -8.96
N GLU A 145 -14.98 -10.28 -9.26
CA GLU A 145 -15.51 -9.88 -10.57
C GLU A 145 -14.50 -10.12 -11.70
N LEU A 146 -13.23 -9.74 -11.49
CA LEU A 146 -12.16 -9.96 -12.46
C LEU A 146 -11.95 -11.44 -12.75
N ARG A 147 -11.93 -12.29 -11.73
CA ARG A 147 -11.78 -13.74 -11.87
C ARG A 147 -12.98 -14.36 -12.58
N ALA A 148 -14.20 -13.94 -12.25
CA ALA A 148 -15.40 -14.41 -12.92
C ALA A 148 -15.40 -14.04 -14.42
N ALA A 149 -14.99 -12.83 -14.76
CA ALA A 149 -14.85 -12.38 -16.15
C ALA A 149 -13.80 -13.22 -16.93
N ALA A 150 -12.66 -13.50 -16.32
CA ALA A 150 -11.60 -14.31 -16.92
C ALA A 150 -12.07 -15.75 -17.20
N ILE A 151 -12.81 -16.38 -16.28
CA ILE A 151 -13.39 -17.71 -16.44
C ILE A 151 -14.40 -17.72 -17.58
N SER A 152 -15.28 -16.73 -17.66
CA SER A 152 -16.30 -16.61 -18.72
C SER A 152 -15.64 -16.50 -20.11
N ALA A 153 -14.61 -15.64 -20.22
CA ALA A 153 -13.87 -15.48 -21.48
C ALA A 153 -13.15 -16.77 -21.92
N ALA A 154 -12.59 -17.52 -20.96
CA ALA A 154 -11.95 -18.82 -21.26
C ALA A 154 -12.94 -19.88 -21.74
N THR A 155 -14.18 -19.86 -21.23
CA THR A 155 -15.22 -20.82 -21.59
C THR A 155 -15.75 -20.53 -22.99
N GLU A 156 -15.96 -19.28 -23.35
CA GLU A 156 -16.41 -18.89 -24.71
C GLU A 156 -15.38 -19.26 -25.80
N THR A 157 -14.09 -19.22 -25.47
CA THR A 157 -13.04 -19.58 -26.43
C THR A 157 -12.98 -21.08 -26.70
N THR A 158 -13.44 -21.91 -25.77
CA THR A 158 -13.42 -23.37 -25.90
C THR A 158 -14.61 -23.92 -26.72
N GLU A 159 -15.75 -23.24 -26.70
CA GLU A 159 -16.95 -23.66 -27.49
C GLU A 159 -16.81 -23.38 -28.99
N THR A 160 -15.91 -22.49 -29.40
CA THR A 160 -15.75 -22.11 -30.83
C THR A 160 -14.81 -23.05 -31.60
N THR A 161 -14.24 -24.09 -30.96
CA THR A 161 -13.28 -25.03 -31.57
C THR A 161 -13.86 -26.45 -31.72
N GLU A 162 -15.14 -26.60 -32.10
CA GLU A 162 -15.66 -27.90 -32.55
C GLU A 162 -15.16 -28.15 -34.00
N PRO A 163 -14.39 -29.21 -34.27
CA PRO A 163 -13.93 -29.49 -35.63
C PRO A 163 -15.09 -29.93 -36.46
N ALA A 164 -15.37 -29.22 -37.55
CA ALA A 164 -16.24 -29.69 -38.61
C ALA A 164 -15.83 -31.12 -39.02
N ALA A 165 -16.67 -32.07 -38.70
CA ALA A 165 -16.50 -33.46 -39.10
C ALA A 165 -16.40 -33.53 -40.65
N ALA A 166 -15.28 -34.08 -41.11
CA ALA A 166 -15.06 -34.40 -42.52
C ALA A 166 -16.06 -35.50 -42.94
N GLU A 167 -16.84 -35.22 -43.97
CA GLU A 167 -17.45 -36.23 -44.85
C GLU A 167 -16.41 -36.68 -45.88
#